data_9b544d81847bbf05b9decc297be0595b
#
_entry.id   9b544d81847bbf05b9decc297be0595b
#
_cell.length_a   1.000
_cell.length_b   1.000
_cell.length_c   1.000
_cell.angle_alpha   90.00
_cell.angle_beta   90.00
_cell.angle_gamma   90.00
#
_symmetry.space_group_name_H-M   'P 1'
#
loop_
_entity.id
_entity.type
_entity.pdbx_description
1 polymer ?
#
loop_
_entity_poly.entity_id
_entity_poly.type
_entity_poly.pdbx_seq_one_letter_code
_entity_poly.pdbx_strand_id
1 'polypeptide(L)'
;MKLEKDKAKKPSVPLRPPLLEVICDTMADGLFTVDLDGTITFWNKGAERITGYTAEDVIGKNCDILEGDNCLGTDCVDGIRSCGLYEKGEVKNNECTIRTKDGHHVTLLKNARVLKDKHGNIIGGVENLTDITNLKRAEEEVRLLRRELRERHEFEGIIGKDAHMQEVYNLIEDVAPTTASVLILGESGTGKELVARALHFKSLRADGPFVKVNCAALAENLLESELFGHVRGAFTGAIRDKIGRFELAHGGTLFLDEIGDISPNVQVKLLRALHEKVIERVGDIKPLLVDVRIIAATHQDLRQLMKEGIFRDDLYYRLKVVSLFLPPLRERKDDIPLLTEHFIKKFRRHTGKSVSGIHPDALRTLMSYSWPGNVRELENAIEHAFVLGKTKTITPDLLPIEISPCPVCHASEASIPSNAGAITEEKLQTALAKAGWNKAKAARSLGVTRTTVWRNIKKYGLREEPASEP
;
A
#
# COMPACT_ATOMS: atom_id res chain seq x y z
N MET A 1 -51.09 -48.33 -2.27
CA MET A 1 -51.84 -47.11 -1.94
C MET A 1 -50.83 -45.95 -2.13
N LYS A 2 -50.81 -45.34 -3.34
CA LYS A 2 -49.88 -44.24 -3.71
C LYS A 2 -50.54 -42.94 -3.30
N LEU A 3 -49.91 -42.18 -2.41
CA LEU A 3 -50.30 -40.79 -2.08
C LEU A 3 -49.78 -39.88 -3.19
N GLU A 4 -50.66 -39.41 -4.04
CA GLU A 4 -50.39 -38.26 -4.94
C GLU A 4 -50.18 -37.00 -4.11
N LYS A 5 -49.01 -36.40 -4.25
CA LYS A 5 -48.72 -35.08 -3.71
C LYS A 5 -49.29 -34.04 -4.68
N ASP A 6 -50.45 -33.50 -4.35
CA ASP A 6 -51.00 -32.29 -4.95
C ASP A 6 -49.99 -31.12 -4.76
N LYS A 7 -49.34 -30.72 -5.85
CA LYS A 7 -48.59 -29.48 -5.89
C LYS A 7 -49.59 -28.33 -6.02
N ALA A 8 -49.94 -27.73 -4.90
CA ALA A 8 -50.73 -26.49 -4.88
C ALA A 8 -49.98 -25.43 -5.70
N LYS A 9 -50.50 -25.04 -6.86
CA LYS A 9 -50.07 -23.87 -7.63
C LYS A 9 -50.24 -22.65 -6.74
N LYS A 10 -49.13 -21.95 -6.41
CA LYS A 10 -49.17 -20.65 -5.78
C LYS A 10 -50.02 -19.71 -6.67
N PRO A 11 -50.98 -18.96 -6.12
CA PRO A 11 -51.78 -18.05 -6.90
C PRO A 11 -50.87 -16.99 -7.52
N SER A 12 -50.77 -16.94 -8.84
CA SER A 12 -50.20 -15.86 -9.59
C SER A 12 -51.12 -14.67 -9.53
N VAL A 13 -50.75 -13.62 -8.83
CA VAL A 13 -51.51 -12.35 -8.83
C VAL A 13 -51.44 -11.79 -10.26
N PRO A 14 -52.56 -11.66 -11.02
CA PRO A 14 -52.52 -11.09 -12.35
C PRO A 14 -52.12 -9.60 -12.27
N LEU A 15 -51.11 -9.21 -13.04
CA LEU A 15 -50.69 -7.82 -13.21
C LEU A 15 -51.84 -7.02 -13.86
N ARG A 16 -52.70 -6.40 -13.04
CA ARG A 16 -53.73 -5.47 -13.47
C ARG A 16 -53.21 -4.03 -13.42
N PRO A 17 -53.75 -3.06 -14.22
CA PRO A 17 -53.25 -1.70 -14.26
C PRO A 17 -52.98 -1.05 -12.90
N PRO A 18 -53.86 -1.13 -11.88
CA PRO A 18 -53.56 -0.56 -10.55
C PRO A 18 -52.33 -1.15 -9.84
N LEU A 19 -52.03 -2.42 -10.07
CA LEU A 19 -50.85 -3.07 -9.45
C LEU A 19 -49.55 -2.65 -10.12
N LEU A 20 -49.55 -2.41 -11.42
CA LEU A 20 -48.41 -1.91 -12.16
C LEU A 20 -48.03 -0.49 -11.72
N GLU A 21 -49.02 0.39 -11.54
CA GLU A 21 -48.78 1.74 -11.02
C GLU A 21 -48.16 1.72 -9.64
N VAL A 22 -48.67 0.94 -8.72
CA VAL A 22 -48.10 0.78 -7.37
C VAL A 22 -46.67 0.27 -7.43
N ILE A 23 -46.39 -0.72 -8.30
CA ILE A 23 -45.02 -1.24 -8.47
C ILE A 23 -44.08 -0.13 -8.96
N CYS A 24 -44.47 0.61 -10.01
CA CYS A 24 -43.69 1.69 -10.58
C CYS A 24 -43.45 2.82 -9.55
N ASP A 25 -44.48 3.16 -8.75
CA ASP A 25 -44.36 4.22 -7.73
C ASP A 25 -43.54 3.84 -6.50
N THR A 26 -43.41 2.54 -6.19
CA THR A 26 -42.56 2.06 -5.11
C THR A 26 -41.07 1.97 -5.49
N MET A 27 -40.73 2.08 -6.79
CA MET A 27 -39.36 2.08 -7.26
C MET A 27 -38.62 3.34 -6.79
N ALA A 28 -37.35 3.15 -6.36
CA ALA A 28 -36.47 4.26 -6.04
C ALA A 28 -36.07 5.03 -7.31
N ASP A 29 -35.90 4.31 -8.41
CA ASP A 29 -35.57 4.85 -9.72
C ASP A 29 -36.74 5.59 -10.37
N GLY A 30 -36.40 6.62 -11.12
CA GLY A 30 -37.35 7.27 -11.99
C GLY A 30 -37.71 6.38 -13.19
N LEU A 31 -38.98 6.29 -13.51
CA LEU A 31 -39.46 5.60 -14.70
C LEU A 31 -40.46 6.51 -15.45
N PHE A 32 -40.22 6.66 -16.74
CA PHE A 32 -41.16 7.37 -17.60
C PHE A 32 -41.27 6.72 -18.97
N THR A 33 -42.35 7.04 -19.67
CA THR A 33 -42.58 6.60 -21.05
C THR A 33 -42.83 7.79 -21.95
N VAL A 34 -42.44 7.64 -23.21
CA VAL A 34 -42.70 8.63 -24.26
C VAL A 34 -43.39 7.98 -25.45
N ASP A 35 -44.20 8.74 -26.15
CA ASP A 35 -44.77 8.34 -27.46
C ASP A 35 -43.76 8.54 -28.60
N LEU A 36 -44.21 8.37 -29.87
CA LEU A 36 -43.34 8.51 -31.05
C LEU A 36 -42.85 9.94 -31.30
N ASP A 37 -43.56 10.93 -30.74
CA ASP A 37 -43.22 12.36 -30.87
C ASP A 37 -42.39 12.87 -29.67
N GLY A 38 -42.06 11.99 -28.68
CA GLY A 38 -41.32 12.30 -27.47
C GLY A 38 -42.14 12.94 -26.37
N THR A 39 -43.40 12.88 -26.52
CA THR A 39 -44.30 13.37 -25.50
C THR A 39 -44.33 12.37 -24.33
N ILE A 40 -44.13 12.87 -23.13
CA ILE A 40 -44.15 12.06 -21.91
C ILE A 40 -45.58 11.61 -21.65
N THR A 41 -45.79 10.29 -21.57
CA THR A 41 -47.10 9.65 -21.38
C THR A 41 -47.28 9.02 -20.02
N PHE A 42 -46.20 8.73 -19.29
CA PHE A 42 -46.20 8.19 -17.95
C PHE A 42 -45.01 8.74 -17.16
N TRP A 43 -45.20 8.94 -15.84
CA TRP A 43 -44.21 9.50 -14.94
C TRP A 43 -44.45 8.97 -13.54
N ASN A 44 -43.48 8.18 -12.97
CA ASN A 44 -43.65 7.60 -11.64
C ASN A 44 -43.16 8.54 -10.52
N LYS A 45 -43.45 8.16 -9.26
CA LYS A 45 -42.99 8.89 -8.06
C LYS A 45 -41.49 8.93 -7.90
N GLY A 46 -40.75 7.94 -8.44
CA GLY A 46 -39.28 7.96 -8.49
C GLY A 46 -38.77 9.12 -9.34
N ALA A 47 -39.33 9.30 -10.53
CA ALA A 47 -38.97 10.39 -11.42
C ALA A 47 -39.31 11.77 -10.82
N GLU A 48 -40.46 11.89 -10.12
CA GLU A 48 -40.77 13.13 -9.38
C GLU A 48 -39.71 13.47 -8.33
N ARG A 49 -39.29 12.47 -7.53
CA ARG A 49 -38.25 12.67 -6.47
C ARG A 49 -36.90 13.09 -7.05
N ILE A 50 -36.51 12.50 -8.16
CA ILE A 50 -35.20 12.74 -8.76
C ILE A 50 -35.13 14.08 -9.48
N THR A 51 -36.18 14.43 -10.23
CA THR A 51 -36.19 15.60 -11.13
C THR A 51 -36.83 16.84 -10.52
N GLY A 52 -37.68 16.65 -9.50
CA GLY A 52 -38.49 17.71 -8.91
C GLY A 52 -39.73 18.10 -9.74
N TYR A 53 -39.91 17.53 -10.93
CA TYR A 53 -41.12 17.73 -11.74
C TYR A 53 -42.19 16.73 -11.34
N THR A 54 -43.40 17.20 -11.07
CA THR A 54 -44.56 16.32 -10.84
C THR A 54 -45.09 15.75 -12.16
N ALA A 55 -45.83 14.65 -12.10
CA ALA A 55 -46.50 14.08 -13.29
C ALA A 55 -47.38 15.12 -14.01
N GLU A 56 -48.07 16.01 -13.27
CA GLU A 56 -48.87 17.09 -13.82
C GLU A 56 -48.05 18.13 -14.59
N ASP A 57 -46.79 18.34 -14.18
CA ASP A 57 -45.87 19.27 -14.83
C ASP A 57 -45.39 18.78 -16.20
N VAL A 58 -45.24 17.46 -16.40
CA VAL A 58 -44.49 16.88 -17.53
C VAL A 58 -45.34 16.03 -18.48
N ILE A 59 -46.42 15.40 -18.03
CA ILE A 59 -47.28 14.59 -18.90
C ILE A 59 -47.85 15.50 -19.99
N GLY A 60 -47.74 15.05 -21.25
CA GLY A 60 -48.16 15.82 -22.42
C GLY A 60 -47.11 16.83 -22.93
N LYS A 61 -45.93 16.95 -22.26
CA LYS A 61 -44.81 17.76 -22.74
C LYS A 61 -43.73 16.89 -23.33
N ASN A 62 -42.85 17.47 -24.14
CA ASN A 62 -41.71 16.77 -24.71
C ASN A 62 -40.63 16.48 -23.63
N CYS A 63 -39.93 15.36 -23.77
CA CYS A 63 -38.87 14.92 -22.83
C CYS A 63 -37.65 15.86 -22.78
N ASP A 64 -37.50 16.79 -23.72
CA ASP A 64 -36.50 17.84 -23.75
C ASP A 64 -36.58 18.81 -22.54
N ILE A 65 -37.75 18.85 -21.87
CA ILE A 65 -37.94 19.62 -20.62
C ILE A 65 -36.88 19.28 -19.54
N LEU A 66 -36.25 18.11 -19.62
CA LEU A 66 -35.23 17.69 -18.69
C LEU A 66 -33.84 18.31 -18.96
N GLU A 67 -33.69 19.06 -20.05
CA GLU A 67 -32.44 19.73 -20.46
C GLU A 67 -31.22 18.85 -20.29
N GLY A 68 -31.29 17.59 -20.75
CA GLY A 68 -30.25 16.60 -20.51
C GLY A 68 -29.06 16.73 -21.45
N ASP A 69 -27.88 16.90 -20.92
CA ASP A 69 -26.62 16.79 -21.68
C ASP A 69 -26.38 15.32 -22.07
N ASN A 70 -25.97 15.09 -23.33
CA ASN A 70 -25.63 13.74 -23.84
C ASN A 70 -26.77 12.72 -23.69
N CYS A 71 -28.02 13.16 -23.88
CA CYS A 71 -29.19 12.29 -23.84
C CYS A 71 -29.08 11.23 -24.93
N LEU A 72 -28.92 9.95 -24.53
CA LEU A 72 -28.88 8.78 -25.42
C LEU A 72 -27.86 8.86 -26.58
N GLY A 73 -26.82 9.72 -26.45
CA GLY A 73 -25.69 9.81 -27.37
C GLY A 73 -25.93 10.71 -28.60
N THR A 74 -26.97 11.51 -28.60
CA THR A 74 -27.26 12.51 -29.65
C THR A 74 -27.84 13.76 -29.02
N ASP A 75 -27.49 14.94 -29.56
CA ASP A 75 -28.15 16.19 -29.20
C ASP A 75 -29.58 16.16 -29.74
N CYS A 76 -30.58 16.33 -28.88
CA CYS A 76 -31.99 16.36 -29.24
C CYS A 76 -32.34 17.69 -29.95
N VAL A 77 -31.83 17.89 -31.18
CA VAL A 77 -32.04 19.15 -31.91
C VAL A 77 -33.31 19.15 -32.75
N ASP A 78 -33.83 17.97 -33.19
CA ASP A 78 -34.96 17.85 -34.11
C ASP A 78 -36.04 16.83 -33.67
N GLY A 79 -36.30 16.72 -32.38
CA GLY A 79 -37.30 15.79 -31.84
C GLY A 79 -36.85 14.31 -31.93
N ILE A 80 -37.76 13.40 -31.57
CA ILE A 80 -37.48 11.97 -31.39
C ILE A 80 -36.93 11.24 -32.62
N ARG A 81 -37.16 11.73 -33.83
CA ARG A 81 -36.63 11.07 -35.05
C ARG A 81 -35.11 10.99 -35.08
N SER A 82 -34.43 11.83 -34.31
CA SER A 82 -32.96 11.80 -34.11
C SER A 82 -32.53 11.17 -32.77
N CYS A 83 -33.46 10.67 -31.95
CA CYS A 83 -33.14 10.03 -30.69
C CYS A 83 -32.48 8.69 -30.92
N GLY A 84 -31.25 8.49 -30.41
CA GLY A 84 -30.48 7.28 -30.55
C GLY A 84 -31.15 6.00 -30.02
N LEU A 85 -32.24 6.12 -29.25
CA LEU A 85 -33.07 5.02 -28.81
C LEU A 85 -33.73 4.29 -29.96
N TYR A 86 -34.31 5.05 -30.91
CA TYR A 86 -35.05 4.45 -32.02
C TYR A 86 -34.12 3.81 -33.06
N GLU A 87 -32.91 4.32 -33.22
CA GLU A 87 -31.91 3.71 -34.09
C GLU A 87 -31.38 2.41 -33.51
N LYS A 88 -31.07 2.38 -32.19
CA LYS A 88 -30.44 1.26 -31.52
C LYS A 88 -31.42 0.25 -30.93
N GLY A 89 -32.71 0.64 -30.74
CA GLY A 89 -33.75 -0.17 -30.11
C GLY A 89 -33.62 -0.30 -28.58
N GLU A 90 -32.40 -0.22 -28.03
CA GLU A 90 -32.11 -0.28 -26.61
C GLU A 90 -30.83 0.53 -26.31
N VAL A 91 -30.80 1.24 -25.18
CA VAL A 91 -29.64 1.94 -24.65
C VAL A 91 -29.46 1.54 -23.21
N LYS A 92 -28.24 1.17 -22.82
CA LYS A 92 -27.87 0.74 -21.46
C LYS A 92 -26.73 1.56 -20.88
N ASN A 93 -26.87 1.88 -19.59
CA ASN A 93 -25.82 2.52 -18.79
C ASN A 93 -25.31 3.83 -19.41
N ASN A 94 -26.19 4.64 -19.98
CA ASN A 94 -25.80 5.94 -20.49
C ASN A 94 -25.77 6.95 -19.34
N GLU A 95 -24.60 7.53 -19.08
CA GLU A 95 -24.46 8.61 -18.09
C GLU A 95 -24.84 9.94 -18.75
N CYS A 96 -25.75 10.65 -18.13
CA CYS A 96 -26.16 12.00 -18.56
C CYS A 96 -26.40 12.90 -17.34
N THR A 97 -26.28 14.20 -17.53
CA THR A 97 -26.64 15.19 -16.50
C THR A 97 -27.94 15.88 -16.94
N ILE A 98 -28.91 15.98 -16.05
CA ILE A 98 -30.14 16.72 -16.28
C ILE A 98 -30.23 17.92 -15.34
N ARG A 99 -31.08 18.87 -15.69
CA ARG A 99 -31.43 19.98 -14.82
C ARG A 99 -32.77 19.72 -14.16
N THR A 100 -32.81 19.77 -12.83
CA THR A 100 -34.06 19.64 -12.04
C THR A 100 -34.89 20.89 -12.13
N LYS A 101 -36.18 20.80 -11.75
CA LYS A 101 -37.11 21.93 -11.67
C LYS A 101 -36.56 23.11 -10.86
N ASP A 102 -35.81 22.82 -9.80
CA ASP A 102 -35.16 23.82 -8.92
C ASP A 102 -33.82 24.34 -9.47
N GLY A 103 -33.45 23.95 -10.69
CA GLY A 103 -32.22 24.40 -11.36
C GLY A 103 -30.92 23.68 -10.95
N HIS A 104 -30.97 22.65 -10.09
CA HIS A 104 -29.83 21.85 -9.74
C HIS A 104 -29.47 20.85 -10.83
N HIS A 105 -28.18 20.47 -10.90
CA HIS A 105 -27.73 19.41 -11.78
C HIS A 105 -27.69 18.06 -11.05
N VAL A 106 -28.28 17.04 -11.68
CA VAL A 106 -28.32 15.65 -11.19
C VAL A 106 -27.70 14.75 -12.25
N THR A 107 -26.72 13.94 -11.85
CA THR A 107 -26.10 12.95 -12.74
C THR A 107 -26.88 11.65 -12.68
N LEU A 108 -27.34 11.21 -13.82
CA LEU A 108 -28.19 10.03 -13.98
C LEU A 108 -27.50 8.94 -14.77
N LEU A 109 -27.79 7.70 -14.40
CA LEU A 109 -27.60 6.54 -15.25
C LEU A 109 -28.92 6.20 -15.92
N LYS A 110 -28.99 6.37 -17.25
CA LYS A 110 -30.18 6.10 -18.06
C LYS A 110 -30.12 4.75 -18.73
N ASN A 111 -31.23 4.02 -18.65
CA ASN A 111 -31.48 2.85 -19.48
C ASN A 111 -32.81 3.09 -20.23
N ALA A 112 -32.81 2.80 -21.52
CA ALA A 112 -33.98 3.05 -22.34
C ALA A 112 -34.23 1.89 -23.31
N ARG A 113 -35.49 1.63 -23.61
CA ARG A 113 -35.92 0.60 -24.57
C ARG A 113 -37.15 1.03 -25.33
N VAL A 114 -37.22 0.71 -26.65
CA VAL A 114 -38.39 0.92 -27.45
C VAL A 114 -39.55 0.02 -27.00
N LEU A 115 -40.77 0.61 -26.96
CA LEU A 115 -42.01 -0.11 -26.72
C LEU A 115 -42.60 -0.52 -28.08
N LYS A 116 -43.10 -1.77 -28.19
CA LYS A 116 -43.67 -2.33 -29.40
C LYS A 116 -45.11 -2.81 -29.15
N ASP A 117 -45.96 -2.65 -30.12
CA ASP A 117 -47.29 -3.21 -30.12
C ASP A 117 -47.31 -4.73 -30.40
N LYS A 118 -48.48 -5.35 -30.42
CA LYS A 118 -48.66 -6.79 -30.69
C LYS A 118 -48.23 -7.20 -32.11
N HIS A 119 -48.07 -6.25 -33.01
CA HIS A 119 -47.68 -6.44 -34.42
C HIS A 119 -46.18 -6.17 -34.64
N GLY A 120 -45.46 -5.74 -33.59
CA GLY A 120 -44.04 -5.43 -33.65
C GLY A 120 -43.71 -4.00 -34.03
N ASN A 121 -44.73 -3.15 -34.25
CA ASN A 121 -44.53 -1.74 -34.56
C ASN A 121 -44.09 -0.98 -33.29
N ILE A 122 -43.15 -0.07 -33.44
CA ILE A 122 -42.72 0.80 -32.33
C ILE A 122 -43.84 1.78 -32.02
N ILE A 123 -44.26 1.90 -30.78
CA ILE A 123 -45.30 2.77 -30.26
C ILE A 123 -44.80 3.84 -29.29
N GLY A 124 -43.49 3.80 -28.93
CA GLY A 124 -42.90 4.73 -28.01
C GLY A 124 -41.62 4.17 -27.37
N GLY A 125 -41.20 4.77 -26.27
CA GLY A 125 -40.05 4.37 -25.48
C GLY A 125 -40.33 4.35 -23.98
N VAL A 126 -39.61 3.53 -23.25
CA VAL A 126 -39.54 3.51 -21.78
C VAL A 126 -38.13 3.81 -21.34
N GLU A 127 -37.98 4.69 -20.36
CA GLU A 127 -36.71 5.12 -19.82
C GLU A 127 -36.69 4.98 -18.29
N ASN A 128 -35.59 4.47 -17.78
CA ASN A 128 -35.30 4.40 -16.35
C ASN A 128 -34.19 5.42 -16.02
N LEU A 129 -34.33 6.12 -14.90
CA LEU A 129 -33.43 7.14 -14.39
C LEU A 129 -32.93 6.70 -12.99
N THR A 130 -31.68 6.37 -12.87
CA THR A 130 -31.04 6.09 -11.56
C THR A 130 -30.16 7.28 -11.18
N ASP A 131 -30.44 7.91 -10.05
CA ASP A 131 -29.58 9.01 -9.53
C ASP A 131 -28.27 8.47 -8.99
N ILE A 132 -27.16 8.82 -9.66
CA ILE A 132 -25.81 8.45 -9.29
C ILE A 132 -24.99 9.65 -8.79
N THR A 133 -25.63 10.79 -8.50
CA THR A 133 -24.94 12.03 -8.09
C THR A 133 -24.08 11.83 -6.84
N ASN A 134 -24.62 11.18 -5.81
CA ASN A 134 -23.87 10.94 -4.58
C ASN A 134 -22.71 9.94 -4.79
N LEU A 135 -22.91 8.94 -5.65
CA LEU A 135 -21.86 8.00 -6.01
C LEU A 135 -20.72 8.73 -6.73
N LYS A 136 -21.02 9.57 -7.72
CA LYS A 136 -20.00 10.35 -8.45
C LYS A 136 -19.27 11.34 -7.56
N ARG A 137 -19.97 12.00 -6.62
CA ARG A 137 -19.33 12.88 -5.63
C ARG A 137 -18.38 12.12 -4.73
N ALA A 138 -18.79 10.95 -4.22
CA ALA A 138 -17.93 10.12 -3.40
C ALA A 138 -16.70 9.59 -4.15
N GLU A 139 -16.87 9.18 -5.42
CA GLU A 139 -15.75 8.78 -6.28
C GLU A 139 -14.75 9.92 -6.48
N GLU A 140 -15.25 11.14 -6.76
CA GLU A 140 -14.39 12.32 -6.94
C GLU A 140 -13.68 12.71 -5.65
N GLU A 141 -14.36 12.69 -4.50
CA GLU A 141 -13.76 12.95 -3.19
C GLU A 141 -12.64 11.94 -2.88
N VAL A 142 -12.88 10.65 -3.11
CA VAL A 142 -11.86 9.61 -2.97
C VAL A 142 -10.68 9.87 -3.92
N ARG A 143 -10.95 10.31 -5.16
CA ARG A 143 -9.91 10.66 -6.13
C ARG A 143 -9.07 11.85 -5.67
N LEU A 144 -9.71 12.90 -5.16
CA LEU A 144 -9.03 14.09 -4.61
C LEU A 144 -8.19 13.74 -3.38
N LEU A 145 -8.75 12.99 -2.43
CA LEU A 145 -8.01 12.53 -1.24
C LEU A 145 -6.80 11.66 -1.62
N ARG A 146 -6.96 10.77 -2.61
CA ARG A 146 -5.84 9.99 -3.14
C ARG A 146 -4.77 10.87 -3.79
N ARG A 147 -5.18 11.94 -4.50
CA ARG A 147 -4.25 12.89 -5.11
C ARG A 147 -3.51 13.70 -4.05
N GLU A 148 -4.17 14.20 -3.02
CA GLU A 148 -3.55 14.90 -1.89
C GLU A 148 -2.57 14.00 -1.13
N LEU A 149 -2.95 12.73 -0.86
CA LEU A 149 -2.04 11.75 -0.28
C LEU A 149 -0.84 11.48 -1.17
N ARG A 150 -1.02 11.41 -2.50
CA ARG A 150 0.05 11.24 -3.47
C ARG A 150 1.02 12.42 -3.46
N GLU A 151 0.50 13.67 -3.51
CA GLU A 151 1.32 14.89 -3.46
C GLU A 151 2.12 14.97 -2.15
N ARG A 152 1.54 14.59 -1.00
CA ARG A 152 2.26 14.49 0.27
C ARG A 152 3.36 13.41 0.24
N HIS A 153 3.12 12.28 -0.41
CA HIS A 153 4.12 11.20 -0.52
C HIS A 153 5.21 11.50 -1.55
N GLU A 154 4.94 12.25 -2.59
CA GLU A 154 5.96 12.74 -3.52
C GLU A 154 6.94 13.72 -2.84
N PHE A 155 6.47 14.51 -1.84
CA PHE A 155 7.29 15.44 -1.06
C PHE A 155 7.98 14.83 0.16
N GLU A 156 7.42 13.78 0.77
CA GLU A 156 8.06 13.02 1.87
C GLU A 156 8.99 11.91 1.34
N GLY A 157 9.32 12.02 0.07
CA GLY A 157 9.91 10.97 -0.69
C GLY A 157 11.37 10.68 -0.38
N ILE A 158 12.04 10.28 -1.38
CA ILE A 158 13.43 9.87 -1.36
C ILE A 158 14.28 11.14 -1.37
N ILE A 159 15.12 11.33 -0.34
CA ILE A 159 16.04 12.47 -0.26
C ILE A 159 17.44 11.99 -0.60
N GLY A 160 18.06 12.64 -1.56
CA GLY A 160 19.44 12.38 -1.95
C GLY A 160 19.87 13.24 -3.14
N LYS A 161 21.11 13.73 -3.09
CA LYS A 161 21.80 14.45 -4.18
C LYS A 161 22.99 13.69 -4.73
N ASP A 162 23.39 12.60 -4.05
CA ASP A 162 24.50 11.75 -4.45
C ASP A 162 24.28 11.18 -5.86
N ALA A 163 25.37 10.98 -6.63
CA ALA A 163 25.29 10.50 -8.00
C ALA A 163 24.58 9.12 -8.11
N HIS A 164 24.85 8.21 -7.19
CA HIS A 164 24.19 6.90 -7.17
C HIS A 164 22.68 7.02 -6.92
N MET A 165 22.24 8.01 -6.11
CA MET A 165 20.81 8.28 -5.92
C MET A 165 20.18 8.90 -7.16
N GLN A 166 20.90 9.73 -7.92
CA GLN A 166 20.41 10.24 -9.21
C GLN A 166 20.19 9.12 -10.23
N GLU A 167 21.07 8.12 -10.28
CA GLU A 167 20.87 6.92 -11.10
C GLU A 167 19.61 6.15 -10.68
N VAL A 168 19.37 6.02 -9.36
CA VAL A 168 18.14 5.42 -8.82
C VAL A 168 16.90 6.20 -9.26
N TYR A 169 16.94 7.54 -9.21
CA TYR A 169 15.80 8.37 -9.64
C TYR A 169 15.51 8.23 -11.14
N ASN A 170 16.55 8.27 -11.97
CA ASN A 170 16.40 8.06 -13.40
C ASN A 170 15.79 6.69 -13.71
N LEU A 171 16.28 5.63 -13.03
CA LEU A 171 15.73 4.29 -13.21
C LEU A 171 14.27 4.17 -12.74
N ILE A 172 13.89 4.88 -11.66
CA ILE A 172 12.49 4.95 -11.24
C ILE A 172 11.63 5.60 -12.34
N GLU A 173 12.10 6.69 -12.95
CA GLU A 173 11.37 7.40 -14.01
C GLU A 173 11.18 6.52 -15.25
N ASP A 174 12.22 5.81 -15.66
CA ASP A 174 12.19 4.92 -16.82
C ASP A 174 11.28 3.69 -16.62
N VAL A 175 11.28 3.12 -15.40
CA VAL A 175 10.60 1.86 -15.10
C VAL A 175 9.17 2.06 -14.60
N ALA A 176 8.88 3.17 -13.94
CA ALA A 176 7.55 3.42 -13.37
C ALA A 176 6.41 3.30 -14.40
N PRO A 177 6.50 3.83 -15.64
CA PRO A 177 5.43 3.74 -16.63
C PRO A 177 5.20 2.31 -17.15
N THR A 178 6.10 1.36 -16.88
CA THR A 178 6.01 -0.02 -17.36
C THR A 178 5.21 -0.91 -16.42
N THR A 179 4.79 -2.08 -16.92
CA THR A 179 4.17 -3.13 -16.08
C THR A 179 5.19 -4.13 -15.54
N ALA A 180 6.48 -3.92 -15.77
CA ALA A 180 7.54 -4.82 -15.37
C ALA A 180 7.61 -4.98 -13.85
N SER A 181 7.94 -6.20 -13.40
CA SER A 181 8.28 -6.47 -12.01
C SER A 181 9.62 -5.83 -11.67
N VAL A 182 9.72 -5.26 -10.48
CA VAL A 182 10.94 -4.58 -10.00
C VAL A 182 11.44 -5.26 -8.74
N LEU A 183 12.72 -5.60 -8.71
CA LEU A 183 13.41 -6.11 -7.54
C LEU A 183 14.32 -5.03 -6.95
N ILE A 184 13.99 -4.54 -5.76
CA ILE A 184 14.75 -3.52 -5.03
C ILE A 184 15.71 -4.22 -4.07
N LEU A 185 17.00 -4.00 -4.28
CA LEU A 185 18.08 -4.55 -3.46
C LEU A 185 18.73 -3.44 -2.63
N GLY A 186 19.08 -3.75 -1.40
CA GLY A 186 19.77 -2.80 -0.52
C GLY A 186 19.65 -3.19 0.94
N GLU A 187 20.58 -2.73 1.75
CA GLU A 187 20.62 -3.00 3.18
C GLU A 187 19.34 -2.56 3.91
N SER A 188 19.13 -3.10 5.12
CA SER A 188 18.01 -2.66 5.94
C SER A 188 18.11 -1.17 6.26
N GLY A 189 16.98 -0.45 6.22
CA GLY A 189 16.94 0.98 6.53
C GLY A 189 17.43 1.93 5.43
N THR A 190 17.73 1.46 4.21
CA THR A 190 18.15 2.31 3.08
C THR A 190 17.01 3.10 2.44
N GLY A 191 15.73 2.71 2.67
CA GLY A 191 14.56 3.38 2.10
C GLY A 191 13.86 2.61 0.98
N LYS A 192 14.02 1.28 0.89
CA LYS A 192 13.40 0.41 -0.14
C LYS A 192 11.89 0.63 -0.29
N GLU A 193 11.17 0.84 0.82
CA GLU A 193 9.73 1.12 0.78
C GLU A 193 9.39 2.44 0.10
N LEU A 194 10.17 3.50 0.33
CA LEU A 194 9.96 4.80 -0.32
C LEU A 194 10.13 4.70 -1.84
N VAL A 195 11.13 3.93 -2.29
CA VAL A 195 11.34 3.65 -3.71
C VAL A 195 10.17 2.87 -4.30
N ALA A 196 9.66 1.86 -3.59
CA ALA A 196 8.49 1.11 -4.05
C ALA A 196 7.24 2.02 -4.18
N ARG A 197 7.04 2.95 -3.24
CA ARG A 197 5.98 3.96 -3.32
C ARG A 197 6.17 4.89 -4.52
N ALA A 198 7.39 5.41 -4.73
CA ALA A 198 7.70 6.27 -5.87
C ALA A 198 7.44 5.57 -7.21
N LEU A 199 7.84 4.30 -7.35
CA LEU A 199 7.54 3.48 -8.52
C LEU A 199 6.04 3.31 -8.77
N HIS A 200 5.23 3.16 -7.71
CA HIS A 200 3.78 3.05 -7.84
C HIS A 200 3.16 4.39 -8.24
N PHE A 201 3.45 5.48 -7.52
CA PHE A 201 2.81 6.77 -7.75
C PHE A 201 3.19 7.42 -9.09
N LYS A 202 4.37 7.09 -9.65
CA LYS A 202 4.76 7.50 -11.01
C LYS A 202 4.31 6.51 -12.11
N SER A 203 3.59 5.44 -11.76
CA SER A 203 3.15 4.42 -12.71
C SER A 203 1.79 4.72 -13.32
N LEU A 204 1.44 3.96 -14.39
CA LEU A 204 0.10 3.97 -14.98
C LEU A 204 -0.99 3.43 -14.01
N ARG A 205 -0.60 2.87 -12.86
CA ARG A 205 -1.48 2.33 -11.81
C ARG A 205 -1.50 3.20 -10.57
N ALA A 206 -1.09 4.48 -10.67
CA ALA A 206 -0.98 5.40 -9.55
C ALA A 206 -2.30 5.63 -8.80
N ASP A 207 -3.42 5.55 -9.50
CA ASP A 207 -4.77 5.68 -8.92
C ASP A 207 -5.31 4.35 -8.34
N GLY A 208 -4.61 3.23 -8.60
CA GLY A 208 -4.94 1.91 -8.07
C GLY A 208 -4.44 1.72 -6.63
N PRO A 209 -4.78 0.59 -5.99
CA PRO A 209 -4.31 0.30 -4.64
C PRO A 209 -2.81 0.01 -4.60
N PHE A 210 -2.12 0.57 -3.59
CA PHE A 210 -0.76 0.16 -3.19
C PHE A 210 -0.85 -0.69 -1.93
N VAL A 211 -0.67 -2.01 -2.07
CA VAL A 211 -0.77 -2.95 -0.96
C VAL A 211 0.62 -3.40 -0.55
N LYS A 212 0.98 -3.22 0.72
CA LYS A 212 2.26 -3.63 1.30
C LYS A 212 2.11 -4.91 2.10
N VAL A 213 3.07 -5.83 1.96
CA VAL A 213 3.24 -7.02 2.78
C VAL A 213 4.71 -7.14 3.20
N ASN A 214 4.93 -7.29 4.50
CA ASN A 214 6.26 -7.65 5.02
C ASN A 214 6.30 -9.17 5.21
N CYS A 215 7.14 -9.85 4.43
CA CYS A 215 7.21 -11.31 4.41
C CYS A 215 7.93 -11.90 5.64
N ALA A 216 8.85 -11.14 6.25
CA ALA A 216 9.59 -11.58 7.45
C ALA A 216 8.78 -11.48 8.75
N ALA A 217 7.72 -10.67 8.76
CA ALA A 217 6.99 -10.34 10.00
C ALA A 217 5.99 -11.42 10.43
N LEU A 218 5.72 -12.43 9.60
CA LEU A 218 4.63 -13.39 9.78
C LEU A 218 5.15 -14.83 9.73
N ALA A 219 4.58 -15.71 10.55
CA ALA A 219 4.78 -17.15 10.39
C ALA A 219 4.24 -17.62 9.03
N GLU A 220 4.83 -18.69 8.45
CA GLU A 220 4.55 -19.17 7.10
C GLU A 220 3.05 -19.30 6.77
N ASN A 221 2.28 -20.01 7.61
CA ASN A 221 0.85 -20.22 7.41
C ASN A 221 0.04 -18.90 7.44
N LEU A 222 0.48 -17.94 8.27
CA LEU A 222 -0.14 -16.62 8.34
C LEU A 222 0.21 -15.78 7.12
N LEU A 223 1.44 -15.85 6.64
CA LEU A 223 1.88 -15.16 5.44
C LEU A 223 1.12 -15.65 4.21
N GLU A 224 0.95 -16.96 4.07
CA GLU A 224 0.20 -17.58 2.98
C GLU A 224 -1.26 -17.10 2.98
N SER A 225 -1.91 -17.15 4.16
CA SER A 225 -3.27 -16.66 4.36
C SER A 225 -3.41 -15.14 4.14
N GLU A 226 -2.40 -14.34 4.50
CA GLU A 226 -2.39 -12.90 4.18
C GLU A 226 -2.28 -12.66 2.68
N LEU A 227 -1.34 -13.32 1.99
CA LEU A 227 -1.10 -13.10 0.57
C LEU A 227 -2.28 -13.56 -0.30
N PHE A 228 -2.75 -14.79 -0.11
CA PHE A 228 -3.71 -15.44 -1.01
C PHE A 228 -5.14 -15.46 -0.48
N GLY A 229 -5.34 -15.14 0.81
CA GLY A 229 -6.63 -15.28 1.47
C GLY A 229 -6.92 -16.74 1.89
N HIS A 230 -8.02 -16.96 2.57
CA HIS A 230 -8.47 -18.29 2.95
C HIS A 230 -10.00 -18.38 2.99
N VAL A 231 -10.52 -19.60 2.83
CA VAL A 231 -11.93 -19.89 3.07
C VAL A 231 -12.14 -20.42 4.49
N ARG A 232 -13.33 -20.27 5.00
CA ARG A 232 -13.72 -20.81 6.31
C ARG A 232 -13.40 -22.30 6.40
N GLY A 233 -12.71 -22.70 7.49
CA GLY A 233 -12.32 -24.09 7.72
C GLY A 233 -11.01 -24.52 7.06
N ALA A 234 -10.29 -23.65 6.38
CA ALA A 234 -9.02 -23.97 5.72
C ALA A 234 -7.93 -24.46 6.68
N PHE A 235 -7.93 -23.99 7.91
CA PHE A 235 -7.03 -24.41 8.99
C PHE A 235 -7.66 -24.15 10.36
N THR A 236 -7.04 -24.66 11.42
CA THR A 236 -7.49 -24.44 12.81
C THR A 236 -7.46 -22.94 13.15
N GLY A 237 -8.65 -22.35 13.35
CA GLY A 237 -8.81 -20.90 13.58
C GLY A 237 -9.36 -20.12 12.37
N ALA A 238 -9.57 -20.72 11.22
CA ALA A 238 -10.22 -20.09 10.07
C ALA A 238 -11.76 -20.06 10.26
N ILE A 239 -12.24 -19.14 11.09
CA ILE A 239 -13.67 -19.04 11.47
C ILE A 239 -14.51 -18.42 10.35
N ARG A 240 -13.91 -17.59 9.50
CA ARG A 240 -14.56 -16.85 8.39
C ARG A 240 -13.66 -16.81 7.17
N ASP A 241 -14.22 -16.47 6.02
CA ASP A 241 -13.44 -16.19 4.81
C ASP A 241 -12.62 -14.93 4.99
N LYS A 242 -11.44 -14.90 4.37
CA LYS A 242 -10.54 -13.74 4.34
C LYS A 242 -10.07 -13.46 2.93
N ILE A 243 -10.21 -12.21 2.50
CA ILE A 243 -9.68 -11.71 1.24
C ILE A 243 -8.17 -11.55 1.35
N GLY A 244 -7.42 -12.03 0.34
CA GLY A 244 -5.97 -11.97 0.27
C GLY A 244 -5.45 -10.61 -0.23
N ARG A 245 -4.16 -10.35 0.02
CA ARG A 245 -3.48 -9.13 -0.43
C ARG A 245 -3.41 -9.03 -1.96
N PHE A 246 -3.31 -10.14 -2.67
CA PHE A 246 -3.38 -10.16 -4.13
C PHE A 246 -4.73 -9.65 -4.65
N GLU A 247 -5.83 -10.08 -4.03
CA GLU A 247 -7.16 -9.60 -4.39
C GLU A 247 -7.31 -8.10 -4.08
N LEU A 248 -6.83 -7.66 -2.91
CA LEU A 248 -6.85 -6.25 -2.51
C LEU A 248 -5.99 -5.35 -3.42
N ALA A 249 -4.95 -5.91 -4.04
CA ALA A 249 -4.05 -5.19 -4.93
C ALA A 249 -4.52 -5.20 -6.40
N HIS A 250 -5.67 -5.81 -6.70
CA HIS A 250 -6.17 -5.91 -8.07
C HIS A 250 -6.31 -4.54 -8.73
N GLY A 251 -5.83 -4.40 -9.96
CA GLY A 251 -5.75 -3.12 -10.68
C GLY A 251 -4.62 -2.17 -10.21
N GLY A 252 -3.86 -2.54 -9.17
CA GLY A 252 -2.82 -1.73 -8.56
C GLY A 252 -1.46 -2.40 -8.47
N THR A 253 -0.80 -2.21 -7.32
CA THR A 253 0.57 -2.70 -7.06
C THR A 253 0.63 -3.43 -5.72
N LEU A 254 1.26 -4.60 -5.70
CA LEU A 254 1.62 -5.34 -4.50
C LEU A 254 3.12 -5.18 -4.23
N PHE A 255 3.46 -4.63 -3.07
CA PHE A 255 4.82 -4.50 -2.59
C PHE A 255 5.13 -5.60 -1.58
N LEU A 256 6.09 -6.46 -1.93
CA LEU A 256 6.58 -7.57 -1.13
C LEU A 256 7.92 -7.19 -0.50
N ASP A 257 7.90 -6.80 0.77
CA ASP A 257 9.10 -6.44 1.52
C ASP A 257 9.72 -7.69 2.14
N GLU A 258 11.05 -7.78 2.12
CA GLU A 258 11.86 -8.92 2.59
C GLU A 258 11.45 -10.24 1.91
N ILE A 259 11.43 -10.23 0.58
CA ILE A 259 11.03 -11.39 -0.24
C ILE A 259 11.95 -12.62 -0.07
N GLY A 260 13.17 -12.43 0.43
CA GLY A 260 14.11 -13.53 0.70
C GLY A 260 13.67 -14.46 1.84
N ASP A 261 12.73 -14.03 2.68
CA ASP A 261 12.30 -14.78 3.87
C ASP A 261 11.07 -15.68 3.63
N ILE A 262 10.55 -15.77 2.38
CA ILE A 262 9.38 -16.60 2.09
C ILE A 262 9.74 -18.08 1.98
N SER A 263 8.85 -18.94 2.50
CA SER A 263 9.02 -20.38 2.44
C SER A 263 8.89 -20.94 1.01
N PRO A 264 9.45 -22.13 0.72
CA PRO A 264 9.33 -22.77 -0.59
C PRO A 264 7.88 -22.93 -1.08
N ASN A 265 6.94 -23.20 -0.19
CA ASN A 265 5.52 -23.35 -0.54
C ASN A 265 4.92 -22.02 -1.05
N VAL A 266 5.21 -20.92 -0.35
CA VAL A 266 4.78 -19.58 -0.75
C VAL A 266 5.44 -19.18 -2.07
N GLN A 267 6.72 -19.55 -2.31
CA GLN A 267 7.42 -19.27 -3.57
C GLN A 267 6.70 -19.91 -4.77
N VAL A 268 6.24 -21.15 -4.65
CA VAL A 268 5.50 -21.85 -5.73
C VAL A 268 4.19 -21.12 -6.05
N LYS A 269 3.41 -20.74 -5.04
CA LYS A 269 2.15 -20.01 -5.25
C LYS A 269 2.38 -18.61 -5.82
N LEU A 270 3.42 -17.93 -5.34
CA LEU A 270 3.80 -16.62 -5.86
C LEU A 270 4.23 -16.69 -7.34
N LEU A 271 5.00 -17.72 -7.71
CA LEU A 271 5.39 -17.95 -9.10
C LEU A 271 4.17 -18.12 -10.00
N ARG A 272 3.17 -18.90 -9.56
CA ARG A 272 1.92 -19.11 -10.32
C ARG A 272 1.16 -17.78 -10.48
N ALA A 273 1.04 -16.99 -9.41
CA ALA A 273 0.41 -15.67 -9.47
C ALA A 273 1.11 -14.70 -10.45
N LEU A 274 2.45 -14.76 -10.52
CA LEU A 274 3.26 -13.94 -11.43
C LEU A 274 3.19 -14.39 -12.90
N HIS A 275 3.05 -15.70 -13.14
CA HIS A 275 3.07 -16.29 -14.47
C HIS A 275 1.69 -16.34 -15.12
N GLU A 276 0.73 -16.90 -14.37
CA GLU A 276 -0.63 -17.16 -14.86
C GLU A 276 -1.62 -16.05 -14.53
N LYS A 277 -1.24 -15.10 -13.66
CA LYS A 277 -2.11 -14.06 -13.10
C LYS A 277 -3.35 -14.65 -12.38
N VAL A 278 -3.17 -15.81 -11.79
CA VAL A 278 -4.20 -16.55 -11.07
C VAL A 278 -3.70 -16.91 -9.68
N ILE A 279 -4.57 -16.77 -8.70
CA ILE A 279 -4.36 -17.23 -7.32
C ILE A 279 -5.48 -18.17 -6.91
N GLU A 280 -5.23 -18.94 -5.84
CA GLU A 280 -6.22 -19.76 -5.15
C GLU A 280 -6.17 -19.43 -3.66
N ARG A 281 -7.32 -19.29 -3.02
CA ARG A 281 -7.38 -19.10 -1.56
C ARG A 281 -6.98 -20.39 -0.85
N VAL A 282 -6.39 -20.26 0.31
CA VAL A 282 -6.04 -21.41 1.14
C VAL A 282 -7.33 -22.17 1.51
N GLY A 283 -7.34 -23.49 1.23
CA GLY A 283 -8.50 -24.35 1.42
C GLY A 283 -9.56 -24.31 0.31
N ASP A 284 -9.32 -23.56 -0.78
CA ASP A 284 -10.18 -23.53 -1.96
C ASP A 284 -9.37 -23.93 -3.22
N ILE A 285 -10.07 -24.48 -4.21
CA ILE A 285 -9.50 -24.85 -5.53
C ILE A 285 -9.97 -23.89 -6.64
N LYS A 286 -10.78 -22.88 -6.31
CA LYS A 286 -11.33 -21.95 -7.28
C LYS A 286 -10.27 -20.93 -7.71
N PRO A 287 -9.89 -20.89 -9.00
CA PRO A 287 -8.94 -19.91 -9.50
C PRO A 287 -9.58 -18.51 -9.53
N LEU A 288 -8.82 -17.53 -9.07
CA LEU A 288 -9.18 -16.10 -9.07
C LEU A 288 -8.17 -15.34 -9.94
N LEU A 289 -8.66 -14.67 -10.97
CA LEU A 289 -7.83 -13.82 -11.83
C LEU A 289 -7.45 -12.53 -11.08
N VAL A 290 -6.15 -12.21 -11.08
CA VAL A 290 -5.60 -11.00 -10.47
C VAL A 290 -4.69 -10.27 -11.45
N ASP A 291 -4.95 -8.98 -11.66
CA ASP A 291 -4.05 -8.11 -12.43
C ASP A 291 -3.32 -7.16 -11.48
N VAL A 292 -2.09 -7.54 -11.10
CA VAL A 292 -1.32 -6.85 -10.07
C VAL A 292 0.10 -6.63 -10.58
N ARG A 293 0.63 -5.41 -10.44
CA ARG A 293 2.06 -5.14 -10.62
C ARG A 293 2.81 -5.53 -9.36
N ILE A 294 3.92 -6.27 -9.50
CA ILE A 294 4.73 -6.70 -8.35
C ILE A 294 5.99 -5.84 -8.24
N ILE A 295 6.23 -5.35 -7.03
CA ILE A 295 7.51 -4.77 -6.60
C ILE A 295 7.98 -5.58 -5.40
N ALA A 296 9.16 -6.17 -5.48
CA ALA A 296 9.75 -6.95 -4.40
C ALA A 296 10.99 -6.24 -3.85
N ALA A 297 11.25 -6.38 -2.55
CA ALA A 297 12.44 -5.84 -1.92
C ALA A 297 13.09 -6.85 -0.98
N THR A 298 14.42 -6.82 -0.87
CA THR A 298 15.17 -7.61 0.10
C THR A 298 16.53 -6.98 0.41
N HIS A 299 17.05 -7.29 1.58
CA HIS A 299 18.44 -7.02 1.95
C HIS A 299 19.36 -8.24 1.75
N GLN A 300 18.78 -9.42 1.48
CA GLN A 300 19.51 -10.68 1.35
C GLN A 300 20.07 -10.87 -0.07
N ASP A 301 21.18 -11.59 -0.18
CA ASP A 301 21.68 -12.05 -1.48
C ASP A 301 20.88 -13.25 -1.98
N LEU A 302 19.86 -12.98 -2.79
CA LEU A 302 19.02 -14.03 -3.39
C LEU A 302 19.84 -15.03 -4.23
N ARG A 303 20.97 -14.62 -4.83
CA ARG A 303 21.82 -15.54 -5.59
C ARG A 303 22.50 -16.56 -4.68
N GLN A 304 22.87 -16.16 -3.47
CA GLN A 304 23.40 -17.08 -2.49
C GLN A 304 22.31 -18.05 -2.01
N LEU A 305 21.11 -17.53 -1.70
CA LEU A 305 19.96 -18.37 -1.32
C LEU A 305 19.55 -19.38 -2.41
N MET A 306 19.70 -19.03 -3.70
CA MET A 306 19.49 -19.95 -4.82
C MET A 306 20.51 -21.09 -4.79
N LYS A 307 21.79 -20.79 -4.59
CA LYS A 307 22.85 -21.82 -4.49
C LYS A 307 22.63 -22.78 -3.32
N GLU A 308 22.04 -22.27 -2.23
CA GLU A 308 21.70 -23.05 -1.03
C GLU A 308 20.38 -23.82 -1.18
N GLY A 309 19.66 -23.65 -2.31
CA GLY A 309 18.36 -24.30 -2.55
C GLY A 309 17.19 -23.74 -1.72
N ILE A 310 17.39 -22.59 -1.06
CA ILE A 310 16.40 -21.92 -0.22
C ILE A 310 15.45 -21.08 -1.07
N PHE A 311 15.96 -20.44 -2.13
CA PHE A 311 15.18 -19.62 -3.03
C PHE A 311 15.17 -20.21 -4.45
N ARG A 312 14.02 -20.25 -5.11
CA ARG A 312 13.86 -20.87 -6.44
C ARG A 312 14.38 -19.95 -7.54
N ASP A 313 15.09 -20.54 -8.50
CA ASP A 313 15.64 -19.84 -9.67
C ASP A 313 14.55 -19.24 -10.57
N ASP A 314 13.47 -20.01 -10.80
CA ASP A 314 12.36 -19.59 -11.67
C ASP A 314 11.64 -18.35 -11.13
N LEU A 315 11.42 -18.30 -9.81
CA LEU A 315 10.84 -17.14 -9.13
C LEU A 315 11.78 -15.93 -9.20
N TYR A 316 13.09 -16.14 -8.96
CA TYR A 316 14.08 -15.06 -9.02
C TYR A 316 14.05 -14.36 -10.38
N TYR A 317 14.11 -15.10 -11.48
CA TYR A 317 14.11 -14.50 -12.82
C TYR A 317 12.78 -13.84 -13.16
N ARG A 318 11.67 -14.28 -12.61
CA ARG A 318 10.36 -13.65 -12.81
C ARG A 318 10.18 -12.35 -12.00
N LEU A 319 10.77 -12.26 -10.82
CA LEU A 319 10.79 -11.04 -10.00
C LEU A 319 11.81 -10.03 -10.54
N LYS A 320 12.96 -10.49 -11.02
CA LYS A 320 14.07 -9.66 -11.46
C LYS A 320 13.98 -9.31 -12.96
N VAL A 321 12.89 -8.71 -13.40
CA VAL A 321 12.82 -8.11 -14.76
C VAL A 321 13.67 -6.84 -14.78
N VAL A 322 13.52 -5.98 -13.77
CA VAL A 322 14.38 -4.83 -13.51
C VAL A 322 14.92 -4.91 -12.09
N SER A 323 16.23 -4.66 -11.92
CA SER A 323 16.87 -4.58 -10.60
C SER A 323 17.20 -3.13 -10.27
N LEU A 324 16.85 -2.70 -9.08
CA LEU A 324 17.19 -1.39 -8.55
C LEU A 324 17.99 -1.58 -7.27
N PHE A 325 19.21 -1.05 -7.22
CA PHE A 325 20.07 -1.13 -6.06
C PHE A 325 20.09 0.19 -5.30
N LEU A 326 19.75 0.16 -4.00
CA LEU A 326 19.89 1.32 -3.13
C LEU A 326 21.23 1.27 -2.41
N PRO A 327 22.09 2.28 -2.62
CA PRO A 327 23.37 2.35 -1.94
C PRO A 327 23.19 2.54 -0.43
N PRO A 328 24.02 1.91 0.40
CA PRO A 328 24.05 2.15 1.84
C PRO A 328 24.48 3.59 2.13
N LEU A 329 24.08 4.13 3.29
CA LEU A 329 24.30 5.55 3.64
C LEU A 329 25.79 5.92 3.68
N ARG A 330 26.66 5.00 4.03
CA ARG A 330 28.13 5.18 4.02
C ARG A 330 28.73 5.45 2.63
N GLU A 331 28.05 5.06 1.57
CA GLU A 331 28.43 5.29 0.16
C GLU A 331 27.84 6.58 -0.43
N ARG A 332 26.87 7.20 0.26
CA ARG A 332 26.24 8.47 -0.10
C ARG A 332 26.33 9.51 1.04
N LYS A 333 27.52 9.74 1.54
CA LYS A 333 27.76 10.64 2.70
C LYS A 333 27.27 12.06 2.46
N ASP A 334 27.26 12.52 1.22
CA ASP A 334 26.76 13.83 0.85
C ASP A 334 25.27 14.03 1.10
N ASP A 335 24.52 12.95 1.27
CA ASP A 335 23.10 12.98 1.60
C ASP A 335 22.86 13.16 3.11
N ILE A 336 23.85 12.83 3.97
CA ILE A 336 23.69 12.90 5.44
C ILE A 336 23.26 14.30 5.91
N PRO A 337 23.87 15.41 5.45
CA PRO A 337 23.42 16.76 5.85
C PRO A 337 21.97 17.03 5.45
N LEU A 338 21.57 16.64 4.24
CA LEU A 338 20.20 16.83 3.72
C LEU A 338 19.17 16.04 4.51
N LEU A 339 19.47 14.75 4.78
CA LEU A 339 18.65 13.87 5.60
C LEU A 339 18.53 14.38 7.03
N THR A 340 19.64 14.84 7.62
CA THR A 340 19.66 15.44 8.96
C THR A 340 18.75 16.66 9.03
N GLU A 341 18.86 17.58 8.06
CA GLU A 341 17.99 18.77 7.99
C GLU A 341 16.52 18.40 7.84
N HIS A 342 16.21 17.42 7.00
CA HIS A 342 14.86 16.90 6.83
C HIS A 342 14.29 16.35 8.14
N PHE A 343 15.02 15.52 8.85
CA PHE A 343 14.57 14.94 10.11
C PHE A 343 14.40 16.00 11.19
N ILE A 344 15.30 16.97 11.27
CA ILE A 344 15.14 18.13 12.18
C ILE A 344 13.83 18.87 11.86
N LYS A 345 13.53 19.16 10.60
CA LYS A 345 12.26 19.80 10.18
C LYS A 345 11.05 18.94 10.51
N LYS A 346 11.14 17.62 10.28
CA LYS A 346 10.09 16.64 10.59
C LYS A 346 9.77 16.63 12.08
N PHE A 347 10.76 16.41 12.93
CA PHE A 347 10.58 16.34 14.38
C PHE A 347 10.16 17.67 15.00
N ARG A 348 10.65 18.80 14.49
CA ARG A 348 10.19 20.12 14.92
C ARG A 348 8.69 20.33 14.70
N ARG A 349 8.16 19.88 13.54
CA ARG A 349 6.71 19.95 13.26
C ARG A 349 5.88 19.08 14.21
N HIS A 350 6.37 17.90 14.56
CA HIS A 350 5.64 16.95 15.41
C HIS A 350 5.73 17.30 16.92
N THR A 351 6.87 17.81 17.39
CA THR A 351 7.12 18.01 18.83
C THR A 351 6.91 19.45 19.30
N GLY A 352 6.84 20.41 18.39
CA GLY A 352 6.79 21.84 18.72
C GLY A 352 8.05 22.40 19.39
N LYS A 353 9.12 21.59 19.55
CA LYS A 353 10.39 22.05 20.15
C LYS A 353 11.10 23.04 19.24
N SER A 354 11.84 23.98 19.84
CA SER A 354 12.55 25.05 19.16
C SER A 354 13.90 24.66 18.53
N VAL A 355 14.21 23.35 18.44
CA VAL A 355 15.43 22.88 17.79
C VAL A 355 15.37 23.19 16.30
N SER A 356 16.32 23.96 15.80
CA SER A 356 16.32 24.48 14.43
C SER A 356 17.55 24.09 13.61
N GLY A 357 18.56 23.47 14.21
CA GLY A 357 19.79 23.11 13.50
C GLY A 357 20.67 22.10 14.23
N ILE A 358 21.81 21.81 13.63
CA ILE A 358 22.83 20.92 14.16
C ILE A 358 24.19 21.67 14.24
N HIS A 359 24.94 21.43 15.31
CA HIS A 359 26.27 21.99 15.46
C HIS A 359 27.25 21.36 14.44
N PRO A 360 28.20 22.14 13.86
CA PRO A 360 29.16 21.59 12.89
C PRO A 360 29.93 20.34 13.38
N ASP A 361 30.28 20.30 14.67
CA ASP A 361 30.97 19.13 15.25
C ASP A 361 30.06 17.90 15.30
N ALA A 362 28.79 18.06 15.65
CA ALA A 362 27.82 16.98 15.62
C ALA A 362 27.62 16.47 14.17
N LEU A 363 27.55 17.38 13.20
CA LEU A 363 27.43 16.98 11.79
C LEU A 363 28.68 16.22 11.32
N ARG A 364 29.91 16.66 11.71
CA ARG A 364 31.15 15.92 11.41
C ARG A 364 31.12 14.51 11.99
N THR A 365 30.64 14.36 13.21
CA THR A 365 30.45 13.06 13.84
C THR A 365 29.50 12.16 13.03
N LEU A 366 28.33 12.70 12.62
CA LEU A 366 27.39 11.95 11.78
C LEU A 366 27.99 11.54 10.43
N MET A 367 28.78 12.40 9.79
CA MET A 367 29.45 12.11 8.51
C MET A 367 30.57 11.08 8.61
N SER A 368 31.19 10.91 9.78
CA SER A 368 32.27 9.95 10.01
C SER A 368 31.77 8.56 10.38
N TYR A 369 30.54 8.42 10.82
CA TYR A 369 29.97 7.15 11.26
C TYR A 369 29.58 6.25 10.08
N SER A 370 29.61 4.94 10.27
CA SER A 370 29.42 3.94 9.20
C SER A 370 27.95 3.60 8.88
N TRP A 371 27.03 3.97 9.74
CA TRP A 371 25.59 3.79 9.59
C TRP A 371 25.16 2.35 9.23
N PRO A 372 25.43 1.35 10.06
CA PRO A 372 25.00 -0.04 9.79
C PRO A 372 23.47 -0.17 9.65
N GLY A 373 22.68 0.67 10.32
CA GLY A 373 21.22 0.75 10.18
C GLY A 373 20.75 1.80 9.17
N ASN A 374 21.69 2.38 8.39
CA ASN A 374 21.41 3.31 7.30
C ASN A 374 20.54 4.53 7.71
N VAL A 375 19.60 4.92 6.88
CA VAL A 375 18.74 6.10 7.09
C VAL A 375 17.85 5.94 8.32
N ARG A 376 17.40 4.71 8.61
CA ARG A 376 16.58 4.43 9.81
C ARG A 376 17.38 4.70 11.11
N GLU A 377 18.64 4.33 11.14
CA GLU A 377 19.52 4.60 12.29
C GLU A 377 19.81 6.10 12.43
N LEU A 378 20.04 6.81 11.31
CA LEU A 378 20.19 8.26 11.31
C LEU A 378 18.93 8.96 11.83
N GLU A 379 17.75 8.55 11.38
CA GLU A 379 16.46 9.08 11.84
C GLU A 379 16.32 8.91 13.36
N ASN A 380 16.57 7.69 13.86
CA ASN A 380 16.53 7.40 15.31
C ASN A 380 17.56 8.22 16.11
N ALA A 381 18.76 8.43 15.56
CA ALA A 381 19.78 9.25 16.21
C ALA A 381 19.37 10.73 16.33
N ILE A 382 18.77 11.28 15.30
CA ILE A 382 18.24 12.64 15.33
C ILE A 382 17.03 12.73 16.27
N GLU A 383 16.13 11.75 16.27
CA GLU A 383 15.01 11.68 17.21
C GLU A 383 15.49 11.64 18.66
N HIS A 384 16.46 10.80 18.97
CA HIS A 384 17.12 10.73 20.29
C HIS A 384 17.65 12.11 20.73
N ALA A 385 18.39 12.79 19.85
CA ALA A 385 18.90 14.12 20.11
C ALA A 385 17.77 15.15 20.34
N PHE A 386 16.65 15.02 19.60
CA PHE A 386 15.46 15.84 19.79
C PHE A 386 14.79 15.60 21.13
N VAL A 387 14.69 14.34 21.61
CA VAL A 387 14.06 13.99 22.87
C VAL A 387 14.86 14.58 24.03
N LEU A 388 16.17 14.43 24.02
CA LEU A 388 17.08 14.89 25.08
C LEU A 388 17.39 16.40 25.00
N GLY A 389 17.39 16.96 23.82
CA GLY A 389 17.79 18.34 23.55
C GLY A 389 16.90 19.38 24.23
N LYS A 390 17.52 20.30 24.97
CA LYS A 390 16.94 21.49 25.58
C LYS A 390 17.38 22.78 24.89
N THR A 391 18.31 22.69 23.95
CA THR A 391 18.91 23.78 23.21
C THR A 391 18.30 23.94 21.83
N LYS A 392 18.56 25.07 21.14
CA LYS A 392 18.12 25.29 19.75
C LYS A 392 18.93 24.51 18.72
N THR A 393 20.03 23.90 19.11
CA THR A 393 20.98 23.24 18.20
C THR A 393 21.35 21.88 18.76
N ILE A 394 21.40 20.84 17.93
CA ILE A 394 21.86 19.51 18.30
C ILE A 394 23.38 19.54 18.40
N THR A 395 23.91 19.22 19.60
CA THR A 395 25.34 19.15 19.90
C THR A 395 25.81 17.69 19.96
N PRO A 396 27.12 17.39 19.87
CA PRO A 396 27.64 16.01 19.86
C PRO A 396 27.24 15.17 21.09
N ASP A 397 27.11 15.79 22.25
CA ASP A 397 26.72 15.16 23.52
C ASP A 397 25.26 14.68 23.54
N LEU A 398 24.41 15.18 22.64
CA LEU A 398 23.03 14.74 22.48
C LEU A 398 22.88 13.53 21.54
N LEU A 399 23.93 13.18 20.80
CA LEU A 399 23.93 12.00 19.93
C LEU A 399 24.07 10.71 20.74
N PRO A 400 23.55 9.56 20.26
CA PRO A 400 23.77 8.27 20.87
C PRO A 400 25.28 7.98 21.08
N ILE A 401 25.61 7.29 22.17
CA ILE A 401 27.02 6.97 22.56
C ILE A 401 27.74 6.16 21.48
N GLU A 402 27.01 5.36 20.73
CA GLU A 402 27.56 4.54 19.63
C GLU A 402 28.06 5.40 18.46
N ILE A 403 27.49 6.58 18.28
CA ILE A 403 27.80 7.51 17.19
C ILE A 403 28.80 8.57 17.64
N SER A 404 28.67 9.05 18.87
CA SER A 404 29.58 10.02 19.46
C SER A 404 30.60 9.29 20.33
N PRO A 405 31.81 9.05 19.85
CA PRO A 405 32.87 8.54 20.74
C PRO A 405 33.09 9.59 21.84
N CYS A 406 32.90 9.16 23.08
CA CYS A 406 33.03 10.00 24.27
C CYS A 406 34.34 10.78 24.23
N PRO A 407 34.33 12.13 24.33
CA PRO A 407 35.56 12.95 24.35
C PRO A 407 36.54 12.53 25.45
N VAL A 408 36.04 11.83 26.48
CA VAL A 408 36.83 11.29 27.58
C VAL A 408 37.69 10.07 27.16
N CYS A 409 37.31 9.39 26.03
CA CYS A 409 38.07 8.24 25.55
C CYS A 409 39.25 8.63 24.66
N HIS A 410 39.28 9.82 24.05
CA HIS A 410 40.40 10.30 23.26
C HIS A 410 41.51 10.99 24.08
N ALA A 411 41.21 11.40 25.31
CA ALA A 411 42.26 11.92 26.22
C ALA A 411 43.13 10.81 26.84
N SER A 412 42.78 9.52 26.65
CA SER A 412 43.56 8.38 27.15
C SER A 412 44.24 7.57 26.04
N GLU A 413 44.04 7.87 24.75
CA GLU A 413 44.76 7.20 23.66
C GLU A 413 46.08 7.90 23.27
N ALA A 414 46.39 9.07 23.85
CA ALA A 414 47.62 9.79 23.58
C ALA A 414 48.81 9.34 24.47
N SER A 415 48.77 8.15 25.09
CA SER A 415 49.95 7.53 25.68
C SER A 415 49.68 6.11 26.25
N ILE A 416 49.26 5.21 25.35
CA ILE A 416 49.49 3.77 25.65
C ILE A 416 50.55 3.32 24.67
N PRO A 417 51.75 2.98 25.14
CA PRO A 417 52.76 2.41 24.27
C PRO A 417 52.20 1.12 23.69
N SER A 418 52.35 0.95 22.39
CA SER A 418 52.00 -0.24 21.62
C SER A 418 52.86 -1.46 22.03
N ASN A 419 52.67 -1.93 23.25
CA ASN A 419 53.28 -3.13 23.76
C ASN A 419 52.32 -3.92 24.67
N ALA A 420 51.08 -4.08 24.24
CA ALA A 420 50.19 -5.07 24.81
C ALA A 420 50.57 -6.42 24.21
N GLY A 421 51.62 -7.04 24.77
CA GLY A 421 51.93 -8.46 24.54
C GLY A 421 50.66 -9.27 24.75
N ALA A 422 50.43 -10.26 23.89
CA ALA A 422 49.27 -11.15 23.94
C ALA A 422 48.98 -11.55 25.40
N ILE A 423 47.74 -11.29 25.86
CA ILE A 423 47.32 -11.70 27.22
C ILE A 423 47.40 -13.21 27.24
N THR A 424 48.39 -13.72 27.97
CA THR A 424 48.55 -15.18 28.18
C THR A 424 47.47 -15.65 29.16
N GLU A 425 47.09 -16.91 29.04
CA GLU A 425 46.10 -17.56 29.91
C GLU A 425 46.42 -17.35 31.39
N GLU A 426 47.71 -17.57 31.80
CA GLU A 426 48.17 -17.43 33.15
C GLU A 426 48.02 -15.99 33.71
N LYS A 427 48.32 -14.97 32.89
CA LYS A 427 48.13 -13.56 33.29
C LYS A 427 46.65 -13.21 33.49
N LEU A 428 45.78 -13.76 32.64
CA LEU A 428 44.36 -13.55 32.77
C LEU A 428 43.78 -14.25 34.00
N GLN A 429 44.19 -15.49 34.24
CA GLN A 429 43.76 -16.29 35.39
C GLN A 429 44.19 -15.66 36.71
N THR A 430 45.45 -15.21 36.80
CA THR A 430 45.99 -14.49 37.96
C THR A 430 45.25 -13.19 38.22
N ALA A 431 44.94 -12.43 37.21
CA ALA A 431 44.20 -11.18 37.35
C ALA A 431 42.73 -11.43 37.75
N LEU A 432 42.10 -12.47 37.26
CA LEU A 432 40.74 -12.86 37.65
C LEU A 432 40.68 -13.34 39.08
N ALA A 433 41.64 -14.19 39.52
CA ALA A 433 41.76 -14.66 40.90
C ALA A 433 41.97 -13.50 41.88
N LYS A 434 42.91 -12.57 41.61
CA LYS A 434 43.13 -11.37 42.43
C LYS A 434 41.94 -10.41 42.47
N ALA A 435 41.12 -10.39 41.41
CA ALA A 435 39.93 -9.55 41.32
C ALA A 435 38.68 -10.22 41.88
N GLY A 436 38.74 -11.44 42.43
CA GLY A 436 37.56 -12.21 42.86
C GLY A 436 36.59 -12.44 41.71
N TRP A 437 37.11 -12.84 40.55
CA TRP A 437 36.35 -13.05 39.29
C TRP A 437 35.54 -11.82 38.78
N ASN A 438 35.79 -10.65 39.37
CA ASN A 438 35.19 -9.43 38.88
C ASN A 438 35.85 -8.97 37.59
N LYS A 439 35.17 -9.19 36.46
CA LYS A 439 35.66 -8.91 35.11
C LYS A 439 36.07 -7.45 34.88
N ALA A 440 35.40 -6.51 35.55
CA ALA A 440 35.70 -5.08 35.44
C ALA A 440 36.98 -4.70 36.23
N LYS A 441 37.20 -5.30 37.41
CA LYS A 441 38.46 -5.11 38.18
C LYS A 441 39.63 -5.77 37.49
N ALA A 442 39.47 -6.99 36.96
CA ALA A 442 40.49 -7.69 36.20
C ALA A 442 40.89 -6.94 34.91
N ALA A 443 39.92 -6.36 34.20
CA ALA A 443 40.18 -5.55 33.02
C ALA A 443 41.04 -4.31 33.33
N ARG A 444 40.75 -3.62 34.44
CA ARG A 444 41.55 -2.46 34.90
C ARG A 444 42.98 -2.86 35.29
N SER A 445 43.18 -4.00 35.98
CA SER A 445 44.51 -4.47 36.37
C SER A 445 45.38 -4.94 35.21
N LEU A 446 44.75 -5.37 34.11
CA LEU A 446 45.41 -5.80 32.87
C LEU A 446 45.56 -4.69 31.83
N GLY A 447 45.01 -3.48 32.07
CA GLY A 447 45.07 -2.38 31.14
C GLY A 447 44.27 -2.65 29.85
N VAL A 448 43.18 -3.46 29.91
CA VAL A 448 42.38 -3.85 28.75
C VAL A 448 40.88 -3.60 28.99
N THR A 449 40.10 -3.70 27.95
CA THR A 449 38.63 -3.53 28.06
C THR A 449 37.96 -4.76 28.68
N ARG A 450 36.81 -4.57 29.33
CA ARG A 450 36.01 -5.65 29.89
C ARG A 450 35.57 -6.67 28.80
N THR A 451 35.35 -6.22 27.59
CA THR A 451 35.06 -7.06 26.42
C THR A 451 36.25 -7.92 26.02
N THR A 452 37.48 -7.41 26.11
CA THR A 452 38.71 -8.17 25.86
C THR A 452 38.89 -9.27 26.89
N VAL A 453 38.68 -8.99 28.18
CA VAL A 453 38.70 -10.00 29.25
C VAL A 453 37.64 -11.07 28.99
N TRP A 454 36.42 -10.70 28.69
CA TRP A 454 35.32 -11.65 28.40
C TRP A 454 35.65 -12.55 27.20
N ARG A 455 36.18 -11.98 26.11
CA ARG A 455 36.56 -12.72 24.90
C ARG A 455 37.68 -13.72 25.21
N ASN A 456 38.68 -13.36 26.02
CA ASN A 456 39.76 -14.23 26.38
C ASN A 456 39.34 -15.30 27.42
N ILE A 457 38.44 -15.02 28.36
CA ILE A 457 37.82 -16.03 29.20
C ILE A 457 37.16 -17.12 28.35
N LYS A 458 36.39 -16.71 27.35
CA LYS A 458 35.72 -17.65 26.42
C LYS A 458 36.71 -18.40 25.55
N LYS A 459 37.79 -17.74 25.10
CA LYS A 459 38.87 -18.35 24.29
C LYS A 459 39.66 -19.42 25.04
N TYR A 460 39.98 -19.16 26.31
CA TYR A 460 40.78 -20.06 27.15
C TYR A 460 39.91 -21.01 28.00
N GLY A 461 38.58 -20.93 27.92
CA GLY A 461 37.67 -21.83 28.65
C GLY A 461 37.70 -21.68 30.17
N LEU A 462 38.16 -20.53 30.70
CA LEU A 462 38.32 -20.32 32.13
C LEU A 462 36.97 -20.28 32.85
N ARG A 463 36.85 -21.02 33.97
CA ARG A 463 35.66 -21.04 34.84
C ARG A 463 36.08 -20.71 36.28
N GLU A 464 35.16 -20.14 37.02
CA GLU A 464 35.32 -19.93 38.46
C GLU A 464 35.32 -21.29 39.17
N GLU A 465 36.45 -21.67 39.80
CA GLU A 465 36.45 -22.88 40.63
C GLU A 465 35.66 -22.57 41.90
N PRO A 466 34.71 -23.42 42.31
CA PRO A 466 34.05 -23.25 43.60
C PRO A 466 35.07 -23.33 44.72
N ALA A 467 35.06 -22.33 45.62
CA ALA A 467 35.91 -22.31 46.79
C ALA A 467 35.71 -23.63 47.56
N SER A 468 36.77 -24.44 47.67
CA SER A 468 36.79 -25.57 48.59
C SER A 468 36.68 -25.02 50.01
N GLU A 469 35.52 -25.28 50.65
CA GLU A 469 35.34 -25.01 52.08
C GLU A 469 36.41 -25.79 52.91
N PRO A 470 36.93 -25.16 53.97
CA PRO A 470 37.90 -25.80 54.86
C PRO A 470 37.32 -26.88 55.78
#